data_45eefdf796379b26cb0e344e8d094047
#
_entry.id   45eefdf796379b26cb0e344e8d094047
#
_cell.length_a   1.000
_cell.length_b   1.000
_cell.length_c   1.000
_cell.angle_alpha   90.00
_cell.angle_beta   90.00
_cell.angle_gamma   90.00
#
_symmetry.space_group_name_H-M   'P 1'
#
loop_
_entity.id
_entity.type
_entity.pdbx_description
1 polymer ?
#
loop_
_entity_poly.entity_id
_entity_poly.type
_entity_poly.pdbx_seq_one_letter_code
_entity_poly.pdbx_strand_id
1 'polypeptide(L)'
;MVLQRNEIDEKDTWDLSTIFETDQKWEEELALLTEDTKQAASLEGHLLDSAESLLDITERYLELSRRLEKLYVYAHMKNDQDTRVAKYQEYYAKAMALYSQLDQVFSFYEPEFMAITEEQYQNFLAEEPKLQPYKHFFDKLLQNKDHVLSQREEELLAGAGEIFGAASETFAILDNADIVFPFVKDEDGNEVQLSHGVYMRLVESKNREVRRGAYEALYSTYEQYQHTYAKTLQTNVKVQNYRAKVRNYKSAREAALAANFVPESVYDNLVSAVRKHLPLLHRYLALRSKILGIPDLKMYDVYTPLSSVEYSFTYEEALKKAEEALAVLGEDYLSRVKRAFSERWIDVYENQGKRSGAYSGGSYDTNAFMLLNWQDNLDNLFTLVHETGHSMHSSYTRETQPYVYGDYSIFLAEIASTTNENILTEKLLQEVQDDATRFAILNNFLDGFRGTVFRQTQFAEFEHAIHQADQNGEVLTSEFLNNLYADLNQEYYGLSKEDNPQIQYEWARIPHFYYNYYVYQYSTGFAAASALAEKIVHGSQEDRDRYIEYLKAGKSDYPLNIMRKAGVDMEKEDYLNDAFTVFERRLDEFEALVEKLGLA
;
A
#
# COMPACT_ATOMS: atom_id res chain seq x y z
N MET A 1 -29.72 10.70 -2.71
CA MET A 1 -29.34 11.49 -1.51
C MET A 1 -28.55 10.53 -0.63
N VAL A 2 -27.38 10.89 -0.16
CA VAL A 2 -26.58 10.01 0.69
C VAL A 2 -27.30 9.82 2.02
N LEU A 3 -27.44 8.58 2.48
CA LEU A 3 -28.16 8.21 3.70
C LEU A 3 -27.46 8.73 4.96
N GLN A 4 -28.21 8.91 6.05
CA GLN A 4 -27.62 9.10 7.38
C GLN A 4 -27.17 7.75 7.96
N ARG A 5 -26.24 7.74 8.90
CA ARG A 5 -25.75 6.50 9.53
C ARG A 5 -26.88 5.64 10.12
N ASN A 6 -27.88 6.24 10.73
CA ASN A 6 -29.01 5.55 11.34
C ASN A 6 -30.08 5.07 10.34
N GLU A 7 -29.91 5.36 9.06
CA GLU A 7 -30.76 4.88 7.97
C GLU A 7 -30.15 3.63 7.28
N ILE A 8 -28.90 3.27 7.61
CA ILE A 8 -28.28 2.04 7.12
C ILE A 8 -28.78 0.85 7.94
N ASP A 9 -29.18 -0.22 7.28
CA ASP A 9 -29.58 -1.46 7.94
C ASP A 9 -28.46 -2.00 8.82
N GLU A 10 -28.78 -2.43 10.02
CA GLU A 10 -27.80 -2.95 10.98
C GLU A 10 -26.98 -4.12 10.43
N LYS A 11 -27.61 -5.00 9.63
CA LYS A 11 -26.93 -6.12 8.98
C LYS A 11 -25.79 -5.71 8.03
N ASP A 12 -25.86 -4.50 7.49
CA ASP A 12 -24.89 -3.95 6.53
C ASP A 12 -23.85 -3.05 7.23
N THR A 13 -23.77 -3.14 8.55
CA THR A 13 -22.79 -2.43 9.39
C THR A 13 -21.95 -3.42 10.17
N TRP A 14 -20.72 -3.06 10.44
CA TRP A 14 -19.84 -3.87 11.30
C TRP A 14 -20.31 -3.87 12.76
N ASP A 15 -20.01 -4.98 13.50
CA ASP A 15 -20.35 -5.11 14.91
C ASP A 15 -19.15 -4.81 15.83
N LEU A 16 -18.97 -3.56 16.17
CA LEU A 16 -17.88 -3.12 17.05
C LEU A 16 -18.12 -3.46 18.53
N SER A 17 -19.30 -3.97 18.92
CA SER A 17 -19.55 -4.44 20.29
C SER A 17 -18.70 -5.66 20.64
N THR A 18 -18.18 -6.37 19.62
CA THR A 18 -17.22 -7.46 19.79
C THR A 18 -15.83 -6.99 20.24
N ILE A 19 -15.51 -5.70 20.08
CA ILE A 19 -14.27 -5.09 20.57
C ILE A 19 -14.48 -4.60 21.99
N PHE A 20 -15.42 -3.69 22.19
CA PHE A 20 -15.90 -3.24 23.49
C PHE A 20 -17.43 -3.25 23.48
N GLU A 21 -18.02 -3.94 24.46
CA GLU A 21 -19.47 -4.11 24.55
C GLU A 21 -20.22 -2.76 24.58
N THR A 22 -19.62 -1.76 25.23
CA THR A 22 -20.16 -0.41 25.35
C THR A 22 -19.04 0.64 25.34
N ASP A 23 -19.39 1.88 24.98
CA ASP A 23 -18.50 3.02 25.09
C ASP A 23 -17.96 3.21 26.52
N GLN A 24 -18.77 2.90 27.55
CA GLN A 24 -18.33 2.95 28.94
C GLN A 24 -17.20 1.96 29.22
N LYS A 25 -17.25 0.75 28.65
CA LYS A 25 -16.16 -0.24 28.79
C LYS A 25 -14.86 0.24 28.15
N TRP A 26 -14.94 0.95 27.04
CA TRP A 26 -13.79 1.60 26.43
C TRP A 26 -13.21 2.70 27.34
N GLU A 27 -14.06 3.55 27.93
CA GLU A 27 -13.63 4.61 28.87
C GLU A 27 -12.96 4.05 30.13
N GLU A 28 -13.51 2.97 30.70
CA GLU A 28 -12.94 2.26 31.83
C GLU A 28 -11.54 1.72 31.49
N GLU A 29 -11.38 1.07 30.33
CA GLU A 29 -10.08 0.53 29.90
C GLU A 29 -9.07 1.64 29.60
N LEU A 30 -9.50 2.74 28.96
CA LEU A 30 -8.64 3.89 28.72
C LEU A 30 -8.05 4.45 30.02
N ALA A 31 -8.87 4.58 31.06
CA ALA A 31 -8.43 5.09 32.35
C ALA A 31 -7.41 4.14 33.01
N LEU A 32 -7.68 2.83 32.99
CA LEU A 32 -6.77 1.81 33.53
C LEU A 32 -5.43 1.80 32.80
N LEU A 33 -5.48 1.75 31.46
CA LEU A 33 -4.27 1.69 30.64
C LEU A 33 -3.43 2.97 30.75
N THR A 34 -4.07 4.13 30.91
CA THR A 34 -3.36 5.40 31.15
C THR A 34 -2.55 5.35 32.46
N GLU A 35 -3.13 4.78 33.54
CA GLU A 35 -2.43 4.64 34.81
C GLU A 35 -1.31 3.58 34.72
N ASP A 36 -1.58 2.44 34.10
CA ASP A 36 -0.60 1.37 33.86
C ASP A 36 0.61 1.88 33.06
N THR A 37 0.36 2.71 32.03
CA THR A 37 1.41 3.34 31.23
C THR A 37 2.28 4.28 32.07
N LYS A 38 1.68 5.09 32.95
CA LYS A 38 2.46 5.96 33.86
C LYS A 38 3.35 5.17 34.80
N GLN A 39 2.83 4.06 35.34
CA GLN A 39 3.61 3.20 36.24
C GLN A 39 4.79 2.55 35.55
N ALA A 40 4.67 2.23 34.24
CA ALA A 40 5.75 1.66 33.46
C ALA A 40 6.99 2.57 33.31
N ALA A 41 6.88 3.87 33.55
CA ALA A 41 8.02 4.79 33.56
C ALA A 41 9.11 4.40 34.59
N SER A 42 8.75 3.66 35.65
CA SER A 42 9.71 3.16 36.64
C SER A 42 10.60 2.01 36.12
N LEU A 43 10.35 1.50 34.92
CA LEU A 43 11.12 0.40 34.30
C LEU A 43 12.40 0.91 33.59
N GLU A 44 12.48 2.21 33.32
CA GLU A 44 13.67 2.85 32.73
C GLU A 44 14.92 2.59 33.60
N GLY A 45 16.01 2.20 32.95
CA GLY A 45 17.28 1.89 33.58
C GLY A 45 17.40 0.45 34.12
N HIS A 46 16.38 -0.39 33.94
CA HIS A 46 16.31 -1.73 34.50
C HIS A 46 16.24 -2.86 33.47
N LEU A 47 16.22 -2.55 32.17
CA LEU A 47 16.01 -3.54 31.10
C LEU A 47 17.05 -4.67 31.12
N LEU A 48 18.31 -4.35 31.39
CA LEU A 48 19.45 -5.29 31.34
C LEU A 48 19.97 -5.70 32.71
N ASP A 49 19.22 -5.48 33.80
CA ASP A 49 19.63 -5.88 35.15
C ASP A 49 19.78 -7.41 35.26
N SER A 50 18.93 -8.17 34.57
CA SER A 50 18.96 -9.64 34.51
C SER A 50 18.19 -10.16 33.29
N ALA A 51 18.32 -11.46 32.98
CA ALA A 51 17.53 -12.12 31.97
C ALA A 51 16.00 -12.07 32.28
N GLU A 52 15.64 -12.19 33.57
CA GLU A 52 14.26 -12.05 34.06
C GLU A 52 13.74 -10.62 33.84
N SER A 53 14.55 -9.58 34.15
CA SER A 53 14.17 -8.18 33.90
C SER A 53 13.92 -7.91 32.42
N LEU A 54 14.78 -8.41 31.53
CA LEU A 54 14.59 -8.29 30.09
C LEU A 54 13.26 -8.93 29.65
N LEU A 55 12.94 -10.11 30.15
CA LEU A 55 11.66 -10.79 29.86
C LEU A 55 10.47 -9.97 30.38
N ASP A 56 10.46 -9.63 31.65
CA ASP A 56 9.32 -8.97 32.31
C ASP A 56 9.01 -7.60 31.69
N ILE A 57 10.05 -6.81 31.40
CA ILE A 57 9.89 -5.49 30.77
C ILE A 57 9.42 -5.63 29.33
N THR A 58 9.94 -6.61 28.58
CA THR A 58 9.48 -6.89 27.21
C THR A 58 8.02 -7.32 27.19
N GLU A 59 7.62 -8.26 28.06
CA GLU A 59 6.23 -8.70 28.17
C GLU A 59 5.29 -7.57 28.61
N ARG A 60 5.73 -6.70 29.53
CA ARG A 60 4.97 -5.53 29.94
C ARG A 60 4.77 -4.52 28.82
N TYR A 61 5.81 -4.23 28.05
CA TYR A 61 5.72 -3.39 26.87
C TYR A 61 4.71 -3.93 25.85
N LEU A 62 4.81 -5.22 25.54
CA LEU A 62 3.93 -5.88 24.57
C LEU A 62 2.48 -5.95 25.09
N GLU A 63 2.26 -6.19 26.39
CA GLU A 63 0.91 -6.20 26.99
C GLU A 63 0.24 -4.82 26.86
N LEU A 64 0.94 -3.75 27.24
CA LEU A 64 0.41 -2.39 27.15
C LEU A 64 0.12 -1.99 25.70
N SER A 65 1.02 -2.32 24.78
CA SER A 65 0.84 -2.07 23.35
C SER A 65 -0.37 -2.79 22.80
N ARG A 66 -0.56 -4.07 23.13
CA ARG A 66 -1.70 -4.89 22.70
C ARG A 66 -3.04 -4.32 23.17
N ARG A 67 -3.11 -3.86 24.42
CA ARG A 67 -4.31 -3.22 24.97
C ARG A 67 -4.59 -1.88 24.32
N LEU A 68 -3.54 -1.10 24.04
CA LEU A 68 -3.64 0.19 23.36
C LEU A 68 -4.12 0.06 21.93
N GLU A 69 -3.61 -0.91 21.16
CA GLU A 69 -4.10 -1.18 19.81
C GLU A 69 -5.60 -1.47 19.79
N LYS A 70 -6.09 -2.25 20.74
CA LYS A 70 -7.53 -2.56 20.85
C LYS A 70 -8.36 -1.30 21.15
N LEU A 71 -7.88 -0.43 22.04
CA LEU A 71 -8.50 0.86 22.32
C LEU A 71 -8.54 1.77 21.11
N TYR A 72 -7.41 1.87 20.42
CA TYR A 72 -7.26 2.68 19.21
C TYR A 72 -8.21 2.23 18.11
N VAL A 73 -8.24 0.93 17.81
CA VAL A 73 -9.07 0.37 16.73
C VAL A 73 -10.54 0.67 16.97
N TYR A 74 -11.06 0.50 18.19
CA TYR A 74 -12.44 0.86 18.50
C TYR A 74 -12.73 2.33 18.24
N ALA A 75 -11.90 3.21 18.78
CA ALA A 75 -12.07 4.66 18.64
C ALA A 75 -12.00 5.11 17.18
N HIS A 76 -11.03 4.57 16.43
CA HIS A 76 -10.82 4.84 15.01
C HIS A 76 -12.03 4.41 14.18
N MET A 77 -12.49 3.18 14.34
CA MET A 77 -13.62 2.65 13.57
C MET A 77 -14.94 3.32 13.94
N LYS A 78 -15.15 3.69 15.21
CA LYS A 78 -16.29 4.51 15.63
C LYS A 78 -16.28 5.89 14.99
N ASN A 79 -15.11 6.51 14.88
CA ASN A 79 -14.96 7.79 14.19
C ASN A 79 -15.21 7.65 12.68
N ASP A 80 -14.74 6.59 12.04
CA ASP A 80 -14.85 6.38 10.60
C ASP A 80 -16.29 6.09 10.13
N GLN A 81 -17.17 5.58 11.00
CA GLN A 81 -18.59 5.42 10.70
C GLN A 81 -19.27 6.75 10.38
N ASP A 82 -18.93 7.81 11.10
CA ASP A 82 -19.41 9.17 10.91
C ASP A 82 -18.44 10.17 11.58
N THR A 83 -17.56 10.72 10.80
CA THR A 83 -16.53 11.66 11.28
C THR A 83 -17.06 12.97 11.85
N ARG A 84 -18.38 13.23 11.77
CA ARG A 84 -19.04 14.41 12.35
C ARG A 84 -19.39 14.25 13.84
N VAL A 85 -19.29 13.03 14.38
CA VAL A 85 -19.66 12.73 15.77
C VAL A 85 -18.54 13.15 16.72
N ALA A 86 -18.70 14.30 17.38
CA ALA A 86 -17.69 14.88 18.27
C ALA A 86 -17.19 13.91 19.37
N LYS A 87 -18.08 13.05 19.91
CA LYS A 87 -17.71 12.03 20.91
C LYS A 87 -16.61 11.09 20.37
N TYR A 88 -16.74 10.61 19.14
CA TYR A 88 -15.79 9.65 18.57
C TYR A 88 -14.52 10.31 18.04
N GLN A 89 -14.59 11.57 17.62
CA GLN A 89 -13.40 12.41 17.40
C GLN A 89 -12.59 12.54 18.72
N GLU A 90 -13.26 12.76 19.84
CA GLU A 90 -12.62 12.85 21.16
C GLU A 90 -12.00 11.50 21.56
N TYR A 91 -12.69 10.38 21.35
CA TYR A 91 -12.15 9.05 21.63
C TYR A 91 -10.89 8.78 20.82
N TYR A 92 -10.92 9.06 19.55
CA TYR A 92 -9.76 8.91 18.66
C TYR A 92 -8.57 9.77 19.13
N ALA A 93 -8.82 11.05 19.46
CA ALA A 93 -7.78 11.94 19.98
C ALA A 93 -7.19 11.44 21.31
N LYS A 94 -8.02 10.90 22.22
CA LYS A 94 -7.54 10.32 23.49
C LYS A 94 -6.69 9.07 23.28
N ALA A 95 -7.10 8.19 22.36
CA ALA A 95 -6.31 7.01 22.01
C ALA A 95 -4.95 7.39 21.41
N MET A 96 -4.90 8.37 20.50
CA MET A 96 -3.66 8.89 19.91
C MET A 96 -2.74 9.54 20.97
N ALA A 97 -3.32 10.29 21.91
CA ALA A 97 -2.54 10.87 23.01
C ALA A 97 -1.91 9.77 23.91
N LEU A 98 -2.64 8.68 24.15
CA LEU A 98 -2.10 7.55 24.93
C LEU A 98 -1.03 6.79 24.14
N TYR A 99 -1.14 6.69 22.80
CA TYR A 99 -0.05 6.18 21.94
C TYR A 99 1.23 6.97 22.14
N SER A 100 1.15 8.28 22.00
CA SER A 100 2.31 9.16 22.19
C SER A 100 2.89 9.06 23.60
N GLN A 101 2.04 8.87 24.62
CA GLN A 101 2.49 8.69 25.98
C GLN A 101 3.21 7.34 26.19
N LEU A 102 2.69 6.25 25.62
CA LEU A 102 3.32 4.93 25.70
C LEU A 102 4.68 4.93 25.00
N ASP A 103 4.75 5.49 23.80
CA ASP A 103 6.00 5.64 23.04
C ASP A 103 7.05 6.44 23.84
N GLN A 104 6.61 7.53 24.49
CA GLN A 104 7.50 8.33 25.33
C GLN A 104 7.99 7.53 26.54
N VAL A 105 7.11 6.80 27.22
CA VAL A 105 7.47 6.01 28.41
C VAL A 105 8.46 4.90 28.06
N PHE A 106 8.31 4.24 26.92
CA PHE A 106 9.20 3.16 26.46
C PHE A 106 10.32 3.61 25.53
N SER A 107 10.54 4.91 25.37
CA SER A 107 11.63 5.45 24.54
C SER A 107 13.04 4.98 24.98
N PHE A 108 13.18 4.53 26.23
CA PHE A 108 14.42 3.95 26.76
C PHE A 108 14.71 2.52 26.26
N TYR A 109 13.67 1.79 25.82
CA TYR A 109 13.76 0.34 25.58
C TYR A 109 14.82 -0.03 24.52
N GLU A 110 14.75 0.59 23.35
CA GLU A 110 15.70 0.31 22.27
C GLU A 110 17.11 0.78 22.61
N PRO A 111 17.36 2.00 23.09
CA PRO A 111 18.70 2.43 23.51
C PRO A 111 19.31 1.57 24.61
N GLU A 112 18.55 1.17 25.63
CA GLU A 112 19.06 0.27 26.67
C GLU A 112 19.38 -1.11 26.11
N PHE A 113 18.50 -1.67 25.28
CA PHE A 113 18.74 -2.97 24.65
C PHE A 113 19.98 -2.94 23.75
N MET A 114 20.25 -1.84 23.04
CA MET A 114 21.45 -1.70 22.19
C MET A 114 22.76 -1.71 22.98
N ALA A 115 22.73 -1.46 24.29
CA ALA A 115 23.90 -1.55 25.15
C ALA A 115 24.33 -3.00 25.49
N ILE A 116 23.48 -3.99 25.19
CA ILE A 116 23.79 -5.40 25.44
C ILE A 116 25.00 -5.87 24.63
N THR A 117 25.90 -6.63 25.26
CA THR A 117 26.98 -7.32 24.54
C THR A 117 26.47 -8.65 24.00
N GLU A 118 27.13 -9.17 22.96
CA GLU A 118 26.82 -10.50 22.41
C GLU A 118 26.90 -11.60 23.46
N GLU A 119 27.91 -11.56 24.32
CA GLU A 119 28.11 -12.53 25.40
C GLU A 119 26.94 -12.45 26.42
N GLN A 120 26.55 -11.25 26.82
CA GLN A 120 25.42 -11.03 27.75
C GLN A 120 24.11 -11.49 27.12
N TYR A 121 23.88 -11.19 25.86
CA TYR A 121 22.68 -11.62 25.13
C TYR A 121 22.56 -13.14 25.08
N GLN A 122 23.64 -13.85 24.70
CA GLN A 122 23.63 -15.30 24.67
C GLN A 122 23.45 -15.91 26.07
N ASN A 123 24.05 -15.31 27.09
CA ASN A 123 23.86 -15.74 28.47
C ASN A 123 22.39 -15.57 28.92
N PHE A 124 21.75 -14.43 28.62
CA PHE A 124 20.35 -14.20 28.96
C PHE A 124 19.41 -15.20 28.28
N LEU A 125 19.65 -15.51 26.99
CA LEU A 125 18.87 -16.53 26.28
C LEU A 125 19.04 -17.94 26.86
N ALA A 126 20.19 -18.23 27.48
CA ALA A 126 20.46 -19.51 28.13
C ALA A 126 19.89 -19.58 29.56
N GLU A 127 19.94 -18.47 30.30
CA GLU A 127 19.47 -18.37 31.68
C GLU A 127 17.94 -18.34 31.78
N GLU A 128 17.26 -17.65 30.81
CA GLU A 128 15.80 -17.54 30.79
C GLU A 128 15.25 -18.08 29.45
N PRO A 129 14.85 -19.37 29.40
CA PRO A 129 14.37 -19.99 28.17
C PRO A 129 13.09 -19.35 27.58
N LYS A 130 12.31 -18.61 28.40
CA LYS A 130 11.13 -17.88 27.91
C LYS A 130 11.48 -16.69 27.02
N LEU A 131 12.75 -16.27 26.96
CA LEU A 131 13.23 -15.29 25.99
C LEU A 131 13.36 -15.86 24.57
N GLN A 132 13.45 -17.19 24.41
CA GLN A 132 13.64 -17.82 23.09
C GLN A 132 12.52 -17.45 22.08
N PRO A 133 11.22 -17.39 22.43
CA PRO A 133 10.19 -16.93 21.52
C PRO A 133 10.39 -15.49 21.02
N TYR A 134 11.08 -14.64 21.76
CA TYR A 134 11.37 -13.25 21.40
C TYR A 134 12.69 -13.08 20.64
N LYS A 135 13.46 -14.17 20.43
CA LYS A 135 14.77 -14.09 19.81
C LYS A 135 14.79 -13.34 18.48
N HIS A 136 13.86 -13.64 17.57
CA HIS A 136 13.78 -12.95 16.29
C HIS A 136 13.46 -11.45 16.43
N PHE A 137 12.63 -11.07 17.39
CA PHE A 137 12.36 -9.67 17.72
C PHE A 137 13.64 -8.95 18.18
N PHE A 138 14.42 -9.56 19.08
CA PHE A 138 15.70 -9.01 19.56
C PHE A 138 16.76 -8.97 18.45
N ASP A 139 16.88 -10.04 17.66
CA ASP A 139 17.83 -10.11 16.54
C ASP A 139 17.60 -8.98 15.53
N LYS A 140 16.34 -8.64 15.26
CA LYS A 140 15.97 -7.50 14.38
C LYS A 140 16.40 -6.16 14.97
N LEU A 141 16.26 -5.96 16.27
CA LEU A 141 16.75 -4.76 16.93
C LEU A 141 18.28 -4.68 16.80
N LEU A 142 19.00 -5.77 17.09
CA LEU A 142 20.47 -5.80 17.01
C LEU A 142 21.01 -5.56 15.60
N GLN A 143 20.29 -5.91 14.54
CA GLN A 143 20.71 -5.62 13.17
C GLN A 143 20.81 -4.13 12.88
N ASN A 144 20.05 -3.31 13.59
CA ASN A 144 20.08 -1.85 13.43
C ASN A 144 21.22 -1.19 14.22
N LYS A 145 21.99 -1.95 15.03
CA LYS A 145 22.97 -1.41 15.98
C LYS A 145 24.02 -0.49 15.33
N ASP A 146 24.49 -0.81 14.13
CA ASP A 146 25.49 0.00 13.41
C ASP A 146 24.91 1.31 12.83
N HIS A 147 23.58 1.44 12.85
CA HIS A 147 22.83 2.57 12.32
C HIS A 147 22.13 3.41 13.40
N VAL A 148 22.24 3.00 14.66
CA VAL A 148 21.79 3.76 15.83
C VAL A 148 22.90 4.70 16.27
N LEU A 149 22.56 5.96 16.47
CA LEU A 149 23.50 7.00 16.88
C LEU A 149 23.58 7.11 18.40
N SER A 150 24.51 7.93 18.90
CA SER A 150 24.52 8.25 20.32
C SER A 150 23.22 8.96 20.75
N GLN A 151 22.85 8.83 22.02
CA GLN A 151 21.62 9.46 22.56
C GLN A 151 21.54 10.96 22.18
N ARG A 152 22.65 11.70 22.30
CA ARG A 152 22.68 13.11 21.97
C ARG A 152 22.45 13.39 20.49
N GLU A 153 22.97 12.55 19.62
CA GLU A 153 22.77 12.69 18.17
C GLU A 153 21.32 12.34 17.77
N GLU A 154 20.73 11.30 18.37
CA GLU A 154 19.31 10.95 18.17
C GLU A 154 18.40 12.08 18.65
N GLU A 155 18.65 12.67 19.83
CA GLU A 155 17.92 13.85 20.32
C GLU A 155 17.98 15.02 19.34
N LEU A 156 19.15 15.30 18.76
CA LEU A 156 19.34 16.37 17.78
C LEU A 156 18.58 16.13 16.48
N LEU A 157 18.61 14.89 15.98
CA LEU A 157 17.89 14.51 14.76
C LEU A 157 16.36 14.55 14.99
N ALA A 158 15.91 14.05 16.14
CA ALA A 158 14.51 14.09 16.52
C ALA A 158 14.01 15.54 16.66
N GLY A 159 14.80 16.40 17.33
CA GLY A 159 14.50 17.83 17.47
C GLY A 159 14.48 18.62 16.15
N ALA A 160 15.14 18.10 15.10
CA ALA A 160 15.11 18.67 13.76
C ALA A 160 13.98 18.09 12.86
N GLY A 161 13.13 17.21 13.40
CA GLY A 161 12.10 16.48 12.65
C GLY A 161 11.17 17.38 11.84
N GLU A 162 10.63 18.45 12.44
CA GLU A 162 9.77 19.42 11.75
C GLU A 162 10.51 20.15 10.61
N ILE A 163 11.79 20.47 10.82
CA ILE A 163 12.62 21.13 9.79
C ILE A 163 12.81 20.17 8.60
N PHE A 164 13.04 18.90 8.88
CA PHE A 164 13.18 17.88 7.84
C PHE A 164 11.87 17.58 7.10
N GLY A 165 10.72 17.71 7.77
CA GLY A 165 9.38 17.55 7.18
C GLY A 165 8.93 18.72 6.30
N ALA A 166 9.50 19.92 6.50
CA ALA A 166 9.02 21.16 5.90
C ALA A 166 8.88 21.14 4.37
N ALA A 167 9.76 20.40 3.65
CA ALA A 167 9.68 20.29 2.20
C ALA A 167 8.46 19.50 1.73
N SER A 168 8.16 18.38 2.38
CA SER A 168 6.98 17.55 2.11
C SER A 168 5.69 18.27 2.49
N GLU A 169 5.68 18.97 3.62
CA GLU A 169 4.55 19.79 4.07
C GLU A 169 4.27 20.94 3.11
N THR A 170 5.34 21.64 2.64
CA THR A 170 5.21 22.72 1.65
C THR A 170 4.65 22.19 0.34
N PHE A 171 5.10 21.02 -0.12
CA PHE A 171 4.52 20.34 -1.27
C PHE A 171 3.02 20.09 -1.06
N ALA A 172 2.64 19.51 0.07
CA ALA A 172 1.25 19.16 0.37
C ALA A 172 0.34 20.42 0.44
N ILE A 173 0.82 21.52 1.03
CA ILE A 173 0.07 22.79 1.09
C ILE A 173 -0.09 23.36 -0.31
N LEU A 174 1.00 23.43 -1.09
CA LEU A 174 0.94 23.97 -2.45
C LEU A 174 -0.02 23.14 -3.31
N ASP A 175 0.09 21.81 -3.28
CA ASP A 175 -0.66 20.91 -4.16
C ASP A 175 -2.14 20.78 -3.80
N ASN A 176 -2.48 20.85 -2.52
CA ASN A 176 -3.86 20.60 -2.05
C ASN A 176 -4.63 21.89 -1.68
N ALA A 177 -3.93 22.99 -1.34
CA ALA A 177 -4.57 24.19 -0.82
C ALA A 177 -4.37 25.43 -1.71
N ASP A 178 -3.14 25.67 -2.20
CA ASP A 178 -2.80 26.93 -2.85
C ASP A 178 -2.95 26.89 -4.37
N ILE A 179 -2.79 25.72 -4.98
CA ILE A 179 -2.88 25.57 -6.44
C ILE A 179 -4.33 25.77 -6.91
N VAL A 180 -4.49 26.63 -7.91
CA VAL A 180 -5.80 26.89 -8.52
C VAL A 180 -5.73 26.45 -9.99
N PHE A 181 -6.44 25.38 -10.30
CA PHE A 181 -6.52 24.91 -11.67
C PHE A 181 -7.49 25.75 -12.50
N PRO A 182 -7.23 25.90 -13.80
CA PRO A 182 -8.10 26.66 -14.70
C PRO A 182 -9.43 25.95 -14.97
N PHE A 183 -10.36 26.68 -15.59
CA PHE A 183 -11.60 26.10 -16.12
C PHE A 183 -11.33 25.40 -17.46
N VAL A 184 -12.00 24.31 -17.67
CA VAL A 184 -11.98 23.51 -18.92
C VAL A 184 -13.39 23.16 -19.33
N LYS A 185 -13.58 22.72 -20.57
CA LYS A 185 -14.89 22.24 -21.04
C LYS A 185 -15.07 20.76 -20.77
N ASP A 186 -16.23 20.39 -20.25
CA ASP A 186 -16.67 19.00 -20.11
C ASP A 186 -17.27 18.47 -21.44
N GLU A 187 -17.81 17.24 -21.41
CA GLU A 187 -18.43 16.59 -22.58
C GLU A 187 -19.66 17.31 -23.11
N ASP A 188 -20.39 18.03 -22.28
CA ASP A 188 -21.58 18.81 -22.61
C ASP A 188 -21.23 20.24 -23.05
N GLY A 189 -19.93 20.59 -23.01
CA GLY A 189 -19.44 21.92 -23.34
C GLY A 189 -19.56 22.95 -22.24
N ASN A 190 -19.92 22.53 -21.00
CA ASN A 190 -19.98 23.40 -19.84
C ASN A 190 -18.56 23.72 -19.33
N GLU A 191 -18.37 24.92 -18.81
CA GLU A 191 -17.13 25.27 -18.13
C GLU A 191 -17.13 24.70 -16.71
N VAL A 192 -16.14 23.82 -16.41
CA VAL A 192 -15.93 23.23 -15.10
C VAL A 192 -14.53 23.58 -14.59
N GLN A 193 -14.41 23.95 -13.33
CA GLN A 193 -13.09 24.17 -12.73
C GLN A 193 -12.40 22.84 -12.56
N LEU A 194 -11.14 22.74 -13.03
CA LEU A 194 -10.35 21.53 -12.88
C LEU A 194 -9.96 21.32 -11.40
N SER A 195 -9.90 20.07 -11.00
CA SER A 195 -9.32 19.58 -9.75
C SER A 195 -8.73 18.21 -10.03
N HIS A 196 -7.99 17.61 -9.08
CA HIS A 196 -7.46 16.26 -9.26
C HIS A 196 -8.58 15.24 -9.60
N GLY A 197 -9.71 15.29 -8.91
CA GLY A 197 -10.84 14.39 -9.16
C GLY A 197 -11.56 14.68 -10.49
N VAL A 198 -11.75 15.95 -10.83
CA VAL A 198 -12.34 16.35 -12.12
C VAL A 198 -11.42 15.96 -13.28
N TYR A 199 -10.09 16.12 -13.12
CA TYR A 199 -9.10 15.68 -14.11
C TYR A 199 -9.22 14.19 -14.42
N MET A 200 -9.27 13.33 -13.39
CA MET A 200 -9.38 11.88 -13.59
C MET A 200 -10.62 11.53 -14.42
N ARG A 201 -11.75 12.11 -14.10
CA ARG A 201 -12.98 11.92 -14.89
C ARG A 201 -12.87 12.41 -16.33
N LEU A 202 -12.26 13.58 -16.57
CA LEU A 202 -12.17 14.18 -17.90
C LEU A 202 -11.11 13.51 -18.79
N VAL A 203 -10.03 12.97 -18.21
CA VAL A 203 -9.02 12.25 -18.99
C VAL A 203 -9.50 10.87 -19.45
N GLU A 204 -10.57 10.36 -18.84
CA GLU A 204 -11.28 9.14 -19.25
C GLU A 204 -12.40 9.40 -20.26
N SER A 205 -12.71 10.67 -20.55
CA SER A 205 -13.76 11.04 -21.52
C SER A 205 -13.56 10.38 -22.87
N LYS A 206 -14.63 9.97 -23.53
CA LYS A 206 -14.61 9.48 -24.92
C LYS A 206 -14.28 10.59 -25.92
N ASN A 207 -14.52 11.85 -25.57
CA ASN A 207 -14.21 13.01 -26.39
C ASN A 207 -12.72 13.39 -26.25
N ARG A 208 -11.94 13.21 -27.33
CA ARG A 208 -10.49 13.47 -27.34
C ARG A 208 -10.14 14.92 -26.99
N GLU A 209 -10.95 15.89 -27.44
CA GLU A 209 -10.71 17.31 -27.16
C GLU A 209 -10.91 17.64 -25.68
N VAL A 210 -11.85 16.97 -24.99
CA VAL A 210 -12.04 17.10 -23.54
C VAL A 210 -10.82 16.54 -22.80
N ARG A 211 -10.35 15.35 -23.16
CA ARG A 211 -9.14 14.76 -22.56
C ARG A 211 -7.93 15.65 -22.73
N ARG A 212 -7.70 16.11 -23.97
CA ARG A 212 -6.58 17.01 -24.29
C ARG A 212 -6.67 18.29 -23.48
N GLY A 213 -7.82 18.95 -23.48
CA GLY A 213 -8.03 20.20 -22.74
C GLY A 213 -7.78 20.06 -21.24
N ALA A 214 -8.27 18.99 -20.64
CA ALA A 214 -8.03 18.70 -19.22
C ALA A 214 -6.55 18.43 -18.93
N TYR A 215 -5.88 17.66 -19.79
CA TYR A 215 -4.46 17.31 -19.67
C TYR A 215 -3.55 18.54 -19.81
N GLU A 216 -3.75 19.33 -20.86
CA GLU A 216 -2.97 20.54 -21.09
C GLU A 216 -3.19 21.57 -19.96
N ALA A 217 -4.41 21.72 -19.49
CA ALA A 217 -4.75 22.62 -18.38
C ALA A 217 -4.10 22.18 -17.06
N LEU A 218 -4.12 20.89 -16.73
CA LEU A 218 -3.46 20.35 -15.55
C LEU A 218 -1.95 20.66 -15.59
N TYR A 219 -1.28 20.23 -16.64
CA TYR A 219 0.18 20.36 -16.72
C TYR A 219 0.68 21.79 -16.95
N SER A 220 -0.10 22.66 -17.57
CA SER A 220 0.24 24.10 -17.62
C SER A 220 0.30 24.72 -16.23
N THR A 221 -0.51 24.24 -15.31
CA THR A 221 -0.49 24.67 -13.91
C THR A 221 0.78 24.19 -13.20
N TYR A 222 1.15 22.91 -13.38
CA TYR A 222 2.41 22.39 -12.82
C TYR A 222 3.65 23.04 -13.45
N GLU A 223 3.64 23.34 -14.73
CA GLU A 223 4.68 24.13 -15.41
C GLU A 223 4.88 25.48 -14.74
N GLN A 224 3.80 26.18 -14.41
CA GLN A 224 3.87 27.48 -13.73
C GLN A 224 4.59 27.40 -12.38
N TYR A 225 4.43 26.32 -11.63
CA TYR A 225 5.03 26.14 -10.30
C TYR A 225 6.25 25.20 -10.29
N GLN A 226 6.77 24.76 -11.44
CA GLN A 226 7.83 23.78 -11.56
C GLN A 226 9.08 24.06 -10.72
N HIS A 227 9.46 25.33 -10.56
CA HIS A 227 10.64 25.71 -9.78
C HIS A 227 10.43 25.52 -8.28
N THR A 228 9.22 25.75 -7.79
CA THR A 228 8.86 25.53 -6.39
C THR A 228 8.81 24.04 -6.10
N TYR A 229 8.13 23.25 -6.96
CA TYR A 229 8.10 21.79 -6.85
C TYR A 229 9.51 21.18 -6.95
N ALA A 230 10.36 21.64 -7.86
CA ALA A 230 11.74 21.20 -7.95
C ALA A 230 12.51 21.47 -6.66
N LYS A 231 12.27 22.63 -6.03
CA LYS A 231 12.95 23.00 -4.78
C LYS A 231 12.48 22.16 -3.60
N THR A 232 11.19 21.87 -3.48
CA THR A 232 10.67 21.00 -2.41
C THR A 232 11.17 19.57 -2.59
N LEU A 233 11.11 19.00 -3.81
CA LEU A 233 11.61 17.66 -4.08
C LEU A 233 13.12 17.54 -3.85
N GLN A 234 13.92 18.49 -4.37
CA GLN A 234 15.36 18.55 -4.11
C GLN A 234 15.68 18.56 -2.61
N THR A 235 14.94 19.34 -1.84
CA THR A 235 15.16 19.44 -0.39
C THR A 235 14.81 18.12 0.30
N ASN A 236 13.71 17.48 -0.08
CA ASN A 236 13.31 16.19 0.45
C ASN A 236 14.36 15.10 0.15
N VAL A 237 14.83 15.00 -1.09
CA VAL A 237 15.91 14.08 -1.48
C VAL A 237 17.19 14.31 -0.67
N LYS A 238 17.58 15.58 -0.46
CA LYS A 238 18.73 15.92 0.40
C LYS A 238 18.56 15.48 1.84
N VAL A 239 17.37 15.63 2.41
CA VAL A 239 17.07 15.18 3.76
C VAL A 239 17.19 13.67 3.87
N GLN A 240 16.66 12.94 2.90
CA GLN A 240 16.71 11.46 2.88
C GLN A 240 18.14 10.96 2.74
N ASN A 241 18.92 11.51 1.79
CA ASN A 241 20.35 11.20 1.63
C ASN A 241 21.18 11.59 2.88
N TYR A 242 20.86 12.74 3.50
CA TYR A 242 21.54 13.16 4.73
C TYR A 242 21.26 12.21 5.89
N ARG A 243 19.98 11.85 6.12
CA ARG A 243 19.58 10.89 7.18
C ARG A 243 20.24 9.54 7.00
N ALA A 244 20.29 9.01 5.78
CA ALA A 244 20.99 7.76 5.48
C ALA A 244 22.48 7.86 5.80
N LYS A 245 23.12 8.94 5.35
CA LYS A 245 24.57 9.17 5.58
C LYS A 245 24.94 9.26 7.06
N VAL A 246 24.17 10.04 7.85
CA VAL A 246 24.49 10.20 9.29
C VAL A 246 24.26 8.90 10.08
N ARG A 247 23.41 8.01 9.58
CA ARG A 247 23.14 6.67 10.14
C ARG A 247 24.03 5.57 9.54
N ASN A 248 25.11 5.94 8.87
CA ASN A 248 26.10 5.01 8.29
C ASN A 248 25.55 4.08 7.19
N TYR A 249 24.45 4.44 6.52
CA TYR A 249 24.05 3.77 5.29
C TYR A 249 24.79 4.34 4.08
N LYS A 250 25.03 3.51 3.06
CA LYS A 250 25.69 3.93 1.81
C LYS A 250 24.82 4.85 0.99
N SER A 251 23.48 4.70 1.07
CA SER A 251 22.52 5.44 0.29
C SER A 251 21.18 5.54 1.01
N ALA A 252 20.32 6.49 0.58
CA ALA A 252 18.93 6.56 1.01
C ALA A 252 18.17 5.27 0.61
N ARG A 253 18.50 4.65 -0.54
CA ARG A 253 17.90 3.39 -0.98
C ARG A 253 18.23 2.25 -0.01
N GLU A 254 19.51 2.07 0.32
CA GLU A 254 19.91 1.05 1.31
C GLU A 254 19.17 1.25 2.63
N ALA A 255 19.11 2.48 3.14
CA ALA A 255 18.40 2.79 4.39
C ALA A 255 16.90 2.47 4.34
N ALA A 256 16.23 2.84 3.24
CA ALA A 256 14.81 2.61 3.07
C ALA A 256 14.46 1.12 2.94
N LEU A 257 15.26 0.37 2.17
CA LEU A 257 15.03 -1.07 1.98
C LEU A 257 15.39 -1.87 3.23
N ALA A 258 16.45 -1.46 3.96
CA ALA A 258 16.86 -2.10 5.23
C ALA A 258 15.75 -2.07 6.29
N ALA A 259 14.89 -1.05 6.31
CA ALA A 259 13.74 -0.97 7.20
C ALA A 259 12.78 -2.17 7.07
N ASN A 260 12.72 -2.78 5.88
CA ASN A 260 11.96 -4.00 5.61
C ASN A 260 12.86 -5.24 5.44
N PHE A 261 14.15 -5.15 5.75
CA PHE A 261 15.13 -6.22 5.54
C PHE A 261 15.18 -6.71 4.08
N VAL A 262 15.03 -5.81 3.12
CA VAL A 262 15.05 -6.07 1.69
C VAL A 262 16.40 -5.64 1.12
N PRO A 263 17.17 -6.51 0.44
CA PRO A 263 18.40 -6.12 -0.21
C PRO A 263 18.15 -5.31 -1.48
N GLU A 264 19.11 -4.45 -1.84
CA GLU A 264 19.02 -3.61 -3.03
C GLU A 264 18.87 -4.40 -4.33
N SER A 265 19.30 -5.67 -4.38
CA SER A 265 19.13 -6.56 -5.54
C SER A 265 17.67 -6.78 -5.94
N VAL A 266 16.74 -6.73 -4.99
CA VAL A 266 15.29 -6.82 -5.29
C VAL A 266 14.84 -5.64 -6.15
N TYR A 267 15.32 -4.46 -5.83
CA TYR A 267 15.03 -3.24 -6.58
C TYR A 267 15.68 -3.26 -7.99
N ASP A 268 16.95 -3.64 -8.05
CA ASP A 268 17.70 -3.72 -9.31
C ASP A 268 17.09 -4.76 -10.26
N ASN A 269 16.72 -5.93 -9.75
CA ASN A 269 16.05 -6.97 -10.51
C ASN A 269 14.68 -6.52 -11.03
N LEU A 270 13.91 -5.76 -10.22
CA LEU A 270 12.64 -5.20 -10.68
C LEU A 270 12.83 -4.30 -11.90
N VAL A 271 13.73 -3.31 -11.82
CA VAL A 271 13.98 -2.37 -12.92
C VAL A 271 14.48 -3.12 -14.16
N SER A 272 15.42 -4.06 -13.98
CA SER A 272 15.95 -4.90 -15.06
C SER A 272 14.85 -5.69 -15.77
N ALA A 273 14.03 -6.42 -15.02
CA ALA A 273 12.96 -7.24 -15.58
C ALA A 273 11.90 -6.40 -16.29
N VAL A 274 11.47 -5.29 -15.69
CA VAL A 274 10.47 -4.41 -16.32
C VAL A 274 10.99 -3.81 -17.61
N ARG A 275 12.23 -3.31 -17.64
CA ARG A 275 12.86 -2.77 -18.87
C ARG A 275 12.93 -3.81 -19.98
N LYS A 276 13.25 -5.05 -19.66
CA LYS A 276 13.27 -6.17 -20.63
C LYS A 276 11.90 -6.42 -21.26
N HIS A 277 10.81 -6.17 -20.52
CA HIS A 277 9.44 -6.44 -20.97
C HIS A 277 8.67 -5.20 -21.45
N LEU A 278 9.30 -4.03 -21.57
CA LEU A 278 8.69 -2.84 -22.18
C LEU A 278 8.06 -3.07 -23.56
N PRO A 279 8.60 -3.95 -24.43
CA PRO A 279 7.94 -4.26 -25.70
C PRO A 279 6.49 -4.76 -25.54
N LEU A 280 6.13 -5.42 -24.43
CA LEU A 280 4.76 -5.84 -24.16
C LEU A 280 3.84 -4.63 -23.88
N LEU A 281 4.33 -3.65 -23.12
CA LEU A 281 3.59 -2.39 -22.91
C LEU A 281 3.39 -1.64 -24.22
N HIS A 282 4.44 -1.55 -25.04
CA HIS A 282 4.35 -0.89 -26.36
C HIS A 282 3.33 -1.61 -27.27
N ARG A 283 3.28 -2.94 -27.25
CA ARG A 283 2.28 -3.74 -27.96
C ARG A 283 0.86 -3.43 -27.48
N TYR A 284 0.65 -3.38 -26.16
CA TYR A 284 -0.64 -3.01 -25.57
C TYR A 284 -1.09 -1.61 -25.99
N LEU A 285 -0.20 -0.62 -25.96
CA LEU A 285 -0.50 0.74 -26.39
C LEU A 285 -0.80 0.83 -27.90
N ALA A 286 -0.12 0.05 -28.71
CA ALA A 286 -0.42 -0.05 -30.14
C ALA A 286 -1.82 -0.62 -30.40
N LEU A 287 -2.26 -1.61 -29.61
CA LEU A 287 -3.64 -2.13 -29.66
C LEU A 287 -4.64 -1.07 -29.23
N ARG A 288 -4.38 -0.33 -28.14
CA ARG A 288 -5.23 0.80 -27.71
C ARG A 288 -5.39 1.83 -28.82
N SER A 289 -4.29 2.19 -29.48
CA SER A 289 -4.28 3.12 -30.62
C SER A 289 -5.21 2.65 -31.74
N LYS A 290 -5.17 1.37 -32.09
CA LYS A 290 -6.05 0.77 -33.13
C LYS A 290 -7.51 0.78 -32.70
N ILE A 291 -7.83 0.30 -31.49
CA ILE A 291 -9.20 0.23 -30.96
C ILE A 291 -9.84 1.62 -30.89
N LEU A 292 -9.10 2.63 -30.45
CA LEU A 292 -9.56 4.01 -30.37
C LEU A 292 -9.61 4.72 -31.73
N GLY A 293 -9.01 4.14 -32.78
CA GLY A 293 -8.88 4.78 -34.10
C GLY A 293 -7.98 6.02 -34.05
N ILE A 294 -6.98 6.05 -33.17
CA ILE A 294 -6.09 7.19 -32.92
C ILE A 294 -4.66 6.78 -33.26
N PRO A 295 -4.20 6.93 -34.53
CA PRO A 295 -2.85 6.50 -34.93
C PRO A 295 -1.72 7.33 -34.29
N ASP A 296 -2.02 8.54 -33.84
CA ASP A 296 -1.09 9.46 -33.16
C ASP A 296 -1.38 9.50 -31.64
N LEU A 297 -1.44 8.31 -30.99
CA LEU A 297 -1.74 8.18 -29.56
C LEU A 297 -0.87 9.13 -28.73
N LYS A 298 -1.50 9.85 -27.79
CA LYS A 298 -0.83 10.75 -26.86
C LYS A 298 -1.03 10.28 -25.42
N MET A 299 -0.25 10.83 -24.50
CA MET A 299 -0.35 10.46 -23.07
C MET A 299 -1.76 10.67 -22.50
N TYR A 300 -2.50 11.67 -22.97
CA TYR A 300 -3.91 11.89 -22.55
C TYR A 300 -4.90 10.87 -23.14
N ASP A 301 -4.49 10.03 -24.10
CA ASP A 301 -5.32 8.96 -24.65
C ASP A 301 -5.14 7.62 -23.91
N VAL A 302 -4.09 7.50 -23.08
CA VAL A 302 -3.71 6.24 -22.41
C VAL A 302 -4.75 5.78 -21.40
N TYR A 303 -5.52 6.69 -20.81
CA TYR A 303 -6.53 6.40 -19.78
C TYR A 303 -7.95 6.25 -20.33
N THR A 304 -8.15 6.42 -21.63
CA THR A 304 -9.48 6.31 -22.26
C THR A 304 -10.03 4.90 -22.11
N PRO A 305 -11.25 4.70 -21.57
CA PRO A 305 -11.87 3.39 -21.50
C PRO A 305 -12.04 2.76 -22.89
N LEU A 306 -11.63 1.50 -23.06
CA LEU A 306 -11.77 0.74 -24.31
C LEU A 306 -13.08 -0.02 -24.40
N SER A 307 -13.74 -0.27 -23.27
CA SER A 307 -15.03 -0.96 -23.18
C SER A 307 -16.11 -0.01 -22.72
N SER A 308 -17.34 -0.19 -23.25
CA SER A 308 -18.55 0.43 -22.74
C SER A 308 -19.45 -0.58 -22.00
N VAL A 309 -18.95 -1.78 -21.79
CA VAL A 309 -19.69 -2.82 -21.07
C VAL A 309 -19.68 -2.46 -19.59
N GLU A 310 -20.87 -2.20 -19.05
CA GLU A 310 -21.07 -2.10 -17.61
C GLU A 310 -21.30 -3.51 -17.06
N TYR A 311 -20.34 -3.98 -16.25
CA TYR A 311 -20.46 -5.24 -15.54
C TYR A 311 -20.72 -4.91 -14.07
N SER A 312 -21.97 -5.04 -13.66
CA SER A 312 -22.43 -4.67 -12.31
C SER A 312 -22.75 -5.91 -11.47
N PHE A 313 -22.54 -5.76 -10.17
CA PHE A 313 -22.89 -6.76 -9.16
C PHE A 313 -23.58 -6.07 -8.01
N THR A 314 -24.73 -6.57 -7.59
CA THR A 314 -25.27 -6.23 -6.27
C THR A 314 -24.31 -6.73 -5.18
N TYR A 315 -24.39 -6.19 -3.98
CA TYR A 315 -23.53 -6.64 -2.88
C TYR A 315 -23.66 -8.13 -2.60
N GLU A 316 -24.89 -8.68 -2.62
CA GLU A 316 -25.16 -10.10 -2.41
C GLU A 316 -24.57 -10.99 -3.52
N GLU A 317 -24.63 -10.55 -4.77
CA GLU A 317 -24.01 -11.24 -5.90
C GLU A 317 -22.47 -11.21 -5.77
N ALA A 318 -21.91 -10.08 -5.30
CA ALA A 318 -20.49 -9.93 -5.08
C ALA A 318 -19.96 -10.83 -3.97
N LEU A 319 -20.67 -10.94 -2.83
CA LEU A 319 -20.34 -11.89 -1.78
C LEU A 319 -20.26 -13.33 -2.30
N LYS A 320 -21.28 -13.74 -3.05
CA LYS A 320 -21.32 -15.07 -3.65
C LYS A 320 -20.19 -15.30 -4.65
N LYS A 321 -19.90 -14.30 -5.49
CA LYS A 321 -18.82 -14.37 -6.47
C LYS A 321 -17.44 -14.45 -5.81
N ALA A 322 -17.23 -13.68 -4.72
CA ALA A 322 -16.03 -13.75 -3.91
C ALA A 322 -15.83 -15.15 -3.29
N GLU A 323 -16.89 -15.74 -2.69
CA GLU A 323 -16.84 -17.11 -2.17
C GLU A 323 -16.50 -18.14 -3.24
N GLU A 324 -17.14 -18.05 -4.43
CA GLU A 324 -16.88 -18.94 -5.56
C GLU A 324 -15.43 -18.82 -6.07
N ALA A 325 -14.88 -17.61 -6.13
CA ALA A 325 -13.51 -17.39 -6.57
C ALA A 325 -12.49 -17.91 -5.55
N LEU A 326 -12.69 -17.58 -4.27
CA LEU A 326 -11.74 -17.89 -3.20
C LEU A 326 -11.82 -19.33 -2.71
N ALA A 327 -12.83 -20.12 -3.14
CA ALA A 327 -12.95 -21.54 -2.83
C ALA A 327 -11.73 -22.37 -3.25
N VAL A 328 -10.97 -21.94 -4.24
CA VAL A 328 -9.73 -22.61 -4.69
C VAL A 328 -8.67 -22.68 -3.58
N LEU A 329 -8.72 -21.77 -2.58
CA LEU A 329 -7.81 -21.73 -1.43
C LEU A 329 -8.15 -22.78 -0.35
N GLY A 330 -9.23 -23.54 -0.51
CA GLY A 330 -9.62 -24.63 0.39
C GLY A 330 -10.67 -24.26 1.43
N GLU A 331 -11.18 -25.28 2.12
CA GLU A 331 -12.35 -25.17 3.01
C GLU A 331 -12.07 -24.28 4.24
N ASP A 332 -10.86 -24.34 4.81
CA ASP A 332 -10.50 -23.49 5.97
C ASP A 332 -10.53 -22.00 5.60
N TYR A 333 -9.92 -21.62 4.47
CA TYR A 333 -9.95 -20.26 3.96
C TYR A 333 -11.39 -19.80 3.67
N LEU A 334 -12.15 -20.61 2.95
CA LEU A 334 -13.52 -20.30 2.59
C LEU A 334 -14.43 -20.16 3.82
N SER A 335 -14.23 -20.98 4.85
CA SER A 335 -15.01 -20.87 6.09
C SER A 335 -14.77 -19.56 6.82
N ARG A 336 -13.53 -19.05 6.81
CA ARG A 336 -13.17 -17.73 7.37
C ARG A 336 -13.78 -16.58 6.57
N VAL A 337 -13.75 -16.67 5.24
CA VAL A 337 -14.41 -15.70 4.36
C VAL A 337 -15.91 -15.63 4.66
N LYS A 338 -16.58 -16.77 4.76
CA LYS A 338 -18.02 -16.85 5.10
C LYS A 338 -18.34 -16.26 6.46
N ARG A 339 -17.47 -16.47 7.45
CA ARG A 339 -17.62 -15.82 8.76
C ARG A 339 -17.53 -14.30 8.64
N ALA A 340 -16.52 -13.79 7.93
CA ALA A 340 -16.36 -12.36 7.72
C ALA A 340 -17.60 -11.73 7.06
N PHE A 341 -18.20 -12.43 6.09
CA PHE A 341 -19.39 -11.98 5.36
C PHE A 341 -20.69 -12.10 6.17
N SER A 342 -20.79 -13.03 7.11
CA SER A 342 -22.02 -13.28 7.89
C SER A 342 -22.01 -12.72 9.31
N GLU A 343 -20.84 -12.49 9.91
CA GLU A 343 -20.69 -12.06 11.31
C GLU A 343 -20.50 -10.53 11.46
N ARG A 344 -20.94 -9.75 10.47
CA ARG A 344 -20.90 -8.28 10.50
C ARG A 344 -19.47 -7.72 10.71
N TRP A 345 -18.51 -8.25 9.93
CA TRP A 345 -17.17 -7.66 9.90
C TRP A 345 -17.10 -6.46 8.94
N ILE A 346 -18.11 -6.29 8.07
CA ILE A 346 -18.09 -5.33 6.96
C ILE A 346 -19.08 -4.20 7.21
N ASP A 347 -18.60 -2.96 7.09
CA ASP A 347 -19.41 -1.76 6.99
C ASP A 347 -19.56 -1.40 5.51
N VAL A 348 -20.75 -1.62 4.94
CA VAL A 348 -20.93 -1.81 3.50
C VAL A 348 -21.12 -0.50 2.76
N TYR A 349 -22.21 0.23 3.07
CA TYR A 349 -22.66 1.34 2.25
C TYR A 349 -22.13 2.69 2.72
N GLU A 350 -22.01 3.63 1.75
CA GLU A 350 -21.75 5.03 2.04
C GLU A 350 -22.86 5.65 2.89
N ASN A 351 -22.47 6.45 3.87
CA ASN A 351 -23.38 7.35 4.58
C ASN A 351 -22.73 8.71 4.79
N GLN A 352 -23.53 9.71 5.12
CA GLN A 352 -23.01 11.06 5.38
C GLN A 352 -22.01 11.05 6.52
N GLY A 353 -20.82 11.60 6.26
CA GLY A 353 -19.72 11.67 7.22
C GLY A 353 -18.89 10.40 7.36
N LYS A 354 -19.25 9.30 6.71
CA LYS A 354 -18.41 8.09 6.67
C LYS A 354 -17.10 8.39 5.93
N ARG A 355 -16.02 7.81 6.41
CA ARG A 355 -14.71 7.87 5.74
C ARG A 355 -14.80 7.30 4.33
N SER A 356 -14.25 8.02 3.36
CA SER A 356 -14.19 7.59 1.95
C SER A 356 -13.14 6.49 1.74
N GLY A 357 -13.25 5.78 0.60
CA GLY A 357 -12.38 4.68 0.23
C GLY A 357 -12.80 3.36 0.85
N ALA A 358 -11.86 2.43 0.95
CA ALA A 358 -12.03 1.13 1.58
C ALA A 358 -10.77 0.76 2.38
N TYR A 359 -10.92 -0.07 3.38
CA TYR A 359 -9.78 -0.65 4.10
C TYR A 359 -10.19 -1.90 4.88
N SER A 360 -9.21 -2.77 5.14
CA SER A 360 -9.28 -3.80 6.18
C SER A 360 -8.49 -3.34 7.41
N GLY A 361 -9.04 -3.55 8.61
CA GLY A 361 -8.45 -3.11 9.86
C GLY A 361 -8.83 -3.98 11.04
N GLY A 362 -8.24 -3.67 12.18
CA GLY A 362 -8.43 -4.39 13.42
C GLY A 362 -7.12 -4.46 14.21
N SER A 363 -7.15 -5.11 15.36
CA SER A 363 -5.97 -5.40 16.17
C SER A 363 -5.85 -6.90 16.41
N TYR A 364 -4.80 -7.30 17.12
CA TYR A 364 -4.55 -8.70 17.45
C TYR A 364 -5.74 -9.42 18.12
N ASP A 365 -6.49 -8.72 18.97
CA ASP A 365 -7.61 -9.25 19.75
C ASP A 365 -8.99 -8.99 19.13
N THR A 366 -9.06 -8.60 17.87
CA THR A 366 -10.32 -8.27 17.20
C THR A 366 -10.51 -9.04 15.92
N ASN A 367 -11.73 -9.07 15.40
CA ASN A 367 -11.96 -9.46 14.01
C ASN A 367 -11.18 -8.54 13.06
N ALA A 368 -10.91 -9.03 11.86
CA ALA A 368 -10.35 -8.23 10.78
C ALA A 368 -11.52 -7.57 10.02
N PHE A 369 -11.92 -6.39 10.50
CA PHE A 369 -13.06 -5.65 9.95
C PHE A 369 -12.73 -5.02 8.60
N MET A 370 -13.75 -4.74 7.80
CA MET A 370 -13.64 -4.03 6.53
C MET A 370 -14.57 -2.82 6.50
N LEU A 371 -14.08 -1.70 5.97
CA LEU A 371 -14.91 -0.55 5.59
C LEU A 371 -14.99 -0.50 4.08
N LEU A 372 -16.20 -0.43 3.54
CA LEU A 372 -16.47 -0.22 2.13
C LEU A 372 -17.34 1.03 1.94
N ASN A 373 -17.40 1.52 0.73
CA ASN A 373 -18.39 2.48 0.24
C ASN A 373 -18.99 1.90 -1.04
N TRP A 374 -19.77 0.82 -0.86
CA TRP A 374 -20.24 -0.06 -1.91
C TRP A 374 -21.06 0.66 -2.97
N GLN A 375 -20.73 0.39 -4.23
CA GLN A 375 -21.48 0.75 -5.42
C GLN A 375 -21.53 -0.49 -6.33
N ASP A 376 -22.67 -0.72 -6.96
CA ASP A 376 -22.94 -1.92 -7.76
C ASP A 376 -22.13 -1.95 -9.07
N ASN A 377 -20.81 -2.08 -8.99
CA ASN A 377 -19.92 -2.14 -10.14
C ASN A 377 -18.79 -3.17 -9.97
N LEU A 378 -18.08 -3.45 -11.05
CA LEU A 378 -16.99 -4.42 -11.07
C LEU A 378 -15.82 -4.01 -10.14
N ASP A 379 -15.48 -2.72 -10.09
CA ASP A 379 -14.37 -2.23 -9.27
C ASP A 379 -14.62 -2.48 -7.78
N ASN A 380 -15.89 -2.36 -7.34
CA ASN A 380 -16.24 -2.67 -5.95
C ASN A 380 -16.22 -4.17 -5.63
N LEU A 381 -16.47 -5.05 -6.60
CA LEU A 381 -16.23 -6.48 -6.42
C LEU A 381 -14.73 -6.77 -6.23
N PHE A 382 -13.85 -6.14 -7.01
CA PHE A 382 -12.41 -6.24 -6.81
C PHE A 382 -11.99 -5.67 -5.45
N THR A 383 -12.53 -4.52 -5.04
CA THR A 383 -12.29 -3.93 -3.73
C THR A 383 -12.70 -4.87 -2.58
N LEU A 384 -13.88 -5.47 -2.64
CA LEU A 384 -14.33 -6.45 -1.64
C LEU A 384 -13.35 -7.63 -1.52
N VAL A 385 -12.92 -8.18 -2.65
CA VAL A 385 -12.02 -9.32 -2.70
C VAL A 385 -10.61 -8.94 -2.23
N HIS A 386 -10.15 -7.72 -2.54
CA HIS A 386 -8.92 -7.14 -2.05
C HIS A 386 -8.91 -7.03 -0.52
N GLU A 387 -9.91 -6.36 0.06
CA GLU A 387 -10.02 -6.18 1.50
C GLU A 387 -10.21 -7.52 2.23
N THR A 388 -10.89 -8.47 1.60
CA THR A 388 -10.97 -9.85 2.10
C THR A 388 -9.59 -10.50 2.17
N GLY A 389 -8.68 -10.22 1.22
CA GLY A 389 -7.30 -10.71 1.26
C GLY A 389 -6.55 -10.23 2.49
N HIS A 390 -6.62 -8.93 2.79
CA HIS A 390 -6.05 -8.37 4.01
C HIS A 390 -6.68 -8.96 5.28
N SER A 391 -8.01 -9.07 5.31
CA SER A 391 -8.73 -9.61 6.46
C SER A 391 -8.35 -11.07 6.74
N MET A 392 -8.21 -11.89 5.71
CA MET A 392 -7.77 -13.28 5.87
C MET A 392 -6.30 -13.38 6.29
N HIS A 393 -5.41 -12.55 5.72
CA HIS A 393 -4.02 -12.48 6.15
C HIS A 393 -3.92 -12.14 7.66
N SER A 394 -4.64 -11.11 8.09
CA SER A 394 -4.71 -10.72 9.50
C SER A 394 -5.29 -11.83 10.39
N SER A 395 -6.38 -12.49 9.94
CA SER A 395 -7.02 -13.58 10.68
C SER A 395 -6.06 -14.76 10.89
N TYR A 396 -5.40 -15.23 9.82
CA TYR A 396 -4.43 -16.33 9.92
C TYR A 396 -3.24 -15.97 10.80
N THR A 397 -2.65 -14.79 10.60
CA THR A 397 -1.50 -14.32 11.37
C THR A 397 -1.82 -14.26 12.87
N ARG A 398 -2.93 -13.63 13.25
CA ARG A 398 -3.31 -13.41 14.65
C ARG A 398 -3.67 -14.70 15.38
N GLU A 399 -4.22 -15.68 14.69
CA GLU A 399 -4.53 -16.99 15.28
C GLU A 399 -3.30 -17.89 15.47
N THR A 400 -2.26 -17.72 14.66
CA THR A 400 -1.12 -18.64 14.65
C THR A 400 0.14 -18.08 15.30
N GLN A 401 0.29 -16.76 15.35
CA GLN A 401 1.47 -16.11 15.92
C GLN A 401 1.19 -15.52 17.29
N PRO A 402 2.18 -15.49 18.21
CA PRO A 402 2.10 -14.68 19.42
C PRO A 402 2.04 -13.19 19.05
N TYR A 403 1.54 -12.36 19.96
CA TYR A 403 1.33 -10.93 19.70
C TYR A 403 2.54 -10.22 19.09
N VAL A 404 3.77 -10.51 19.58
CA VAL A 404 5.02 -9.92 19.05
C VAL A 404 5.23 -10.14 17.55
N TYR A 405 4.61 -11.18 16.98
CA TYR A 405 4.64 -11.53 15.55
C TYR A 405 3.25 -11.51 14.90
N GLY A 406 2.24 -11.04 15.62
CA GLY A 406 0.82 -11.08 15.25
C GLY A 406 0.39 -10.08 14.18
N ASP A 407 1.36 -9.44 13.51
CA ASP A 407 1.18 -8.53 12.38
C ASP A 407 2.18 -8.92 11.27
N TYR A 408 2.11 -8.30 10.10
CA TYR A 408 3.00 -8.55 8.96
C TYR A 408 3.59 -7.24 8.42
N SER A 409 4.70 -7.33 7.67
CA SER A 409 5.35 -6.13 7.12
C SER A 409 4.50 -5.53 5.99
N ILE A 410 4.58 -4.20 5.81
CA ILE A 410 3.95 -3.50 4.68
C ILE A 410 4.41 -4.07 3.33
N PHE A 411 5.65 -4.54 3.24
CA PHE A 411 6.19 -5.18 2.05
C PHE A 411 5.42 -6.43 1.63
N LEU A 412 4.81 -7.16 2.59
CA LEU A 412 4.01 -8.36 2.35
C LEU A 412 2.51 -8.08 2.28
N ALA A 413 2.04 -6.98 2.83
CA ALA A 413 0.63 -6.72 3.04
C ALA A 413 -0.21 -6.83 1.76
N GLU A 414 0.22 -6.14 0.70
CA GLU A 414 -0.51 -6.08 -0.57
C GLU A 414 -0.40 -7.37 -1.41
N ILE A 415 0.51 -8.27 -1.07
CA ILE A 415 0.63 -9.55 -1.79
C ILE A 415 -0.61 -10.42 -1.58
N ALA A 416 -1.15 -10.45 -0.36
CA ALA A 416 -2.34 -11.25 -0.04
C ALA A 416 -3.60 -10.69 -0.73
N SER A 417 -3.83 -9.38 -0.67
CA SER A 417 -4.96 -8.71 -1.29
C SER A 417 -4.94 -8.84 -2.81
N THR A 418 -3.79 -8.54 -3.42
CA THR A 418 -3.60 -8.63 -4.88
C THR A 418 -3.62 -10.08 -5.39
N THR A 419 -3.22 -11.07 -4.58
CA THR A 419 -3.38 -12.49 -4.93
C THR A 419 -4.86 -12.84 -5.08
N ASN A 420 -5.71 -12.39 -4.16
CA ASN A 420 -7.15 -12.58 -4.26
C ASN A 420 -7.75 -11.94 -5.52
N GLU A 421 -7.32 -10.72 -5.89
CA GLU A 421 -7.76 -10.07 -7.14
C GLU A 421 -7.38 -10.87 -8.39
N ASN A 422 -6.17 -11.41 -8.42
CA ASN A 422 -5.72 -12.25 -9.53
C ASN A 422 -6.53 -13.56 -9.60
N ILE A 423 -6.84 -14.19 -8.46
CA ILE A 423 -7.72 -15.37 -8.38
C ILE A 423 -9.12 -15.03 -8.90
N LEU A 424 -9.68 -13.88 -8.49
CA LEU A 424 -10.97 -13.41 -8.99
C LEU A 424 -10.95 -13.20 -10.51
N THR A 425 -9.90 -12.58 -11.04
CA THR A 425 -9.74 -12.37 -12.48
C THR A 425 -9.77 -13.69 -13.24
N GLU A 426 -9.01 -14.70 -12.78
CA GLU A 426 -9.02 -16.05 -13.38
C GLU A 426 -10.41 -16.69 -13.33
N LYS A 427 -11.10 -16.57 -12.20
CA LYS A 427 -12.47 -17.11 -12.04
C LYS A 427 -13.45 -16.45 -13.01
N LEU A 428 -13.43 -15.12 -13.10
CA LEU A 428 -14.30 -14.39 -14.02
C LEU A 428 -14.02 -14.79 -15.48
N LEU A 429 -12.76 -14.90 -15.89
CA LEU A 429 -12.37 -15.31 -17.23
C LEU A 429 -12.76 -16.75 -17.55
N GLN A 430 -12.82 -17.66 -16.58
CA GLN A 430 -13.27 -19.04 -16.76
C GLN A 430 -14.79 -19.12 -16.97
N GLU A 431 -15.57 -18.24 -16.38
CA GLU A 431 -17.03 -18.31 -16.38
C GLU A 431 -17.71 -17.49 -17.48
N VAL A 432 -17.10 -16.37 -17.86
CA VAL A 432 -17.70 -15.46 -18.85
C VAL A 432 -17.78 -16.11 -20.22
N GLN A 433 -18.98 -16.05 -20.82
CA GLN A 433 -19.23 -16.69 -22.12
C GLN A 433 -19.28 -15.68 -23.26
N ASP A 434 -19.62 -14.42 -22.99
CA ASP A 434 -19.69 -13.39 -24.02
C ASP A 434 -18.34 -12.68 -24.19
N ASP A 435 -17.99 -12.42 -25.44
CA ASP A 435 -16.70 -11.84 -25.81
C ASP A 435 -16.54 -10.39 -25.35
N ALA A 436 -17.62 -9.62 -25.24
CA ALA A 436 -17.54 -8.21 -24.84
C ALA A 436 -17.24 -8.05 -23.34
N THR A 437 -17.86 -8.86 -22.50
CA THR A 437 -17.53 -8.91 -21.05
C THR A 437 -16.12 -9.46 -20.84
N ARG A 438 -15.73 -10.49 -21.60
CA ARG A 438 -14.38 -11.04 -21.54
C ARG A 438 -13.32 -10.00 -21.91
N PHE A 439 -13.58 -9.21 -22.94
CA PHE A 439 -12.75 -8.09 -23.35
C PHE A 439 -12.61 -7.05 -22.23
N ALA A 440 -13.71 -6.70 -21.56
CA ALA A 440 -13.69 -5.74 -20.46
C ALA A 440 -12.84 -6.22 -19.27
N ILE A 441 -12.96 -7.51 -18.87
CA ILE A 441 -12.16 -8.11 -17.79
C ILE A 441 -10.68 -8.14 -18.14
N LEU A 442 -10.33 -8.55 -19.36
CA LEU A 442 -8.93 -8.54 -19.82
C LEU A 442 -8.35 -7.13 -19.87
N ASN A 443 -9.12 -6.15 -20.36
CA ASN A 443 -8.70 -4.75 -20.36
C ASN A 443 -8.45 -4.22 -18.94
N ASN A 444 -9.32 -4.54 -17.99
CA ASN A 444 -9.13 -4.16 -16.58
C ASN A 444 -7.82 -4.71 -16.02
N PHE A 445 -7.52 -5.99 -16.25
CA PHE A 445 -6.24 -6.58 -15.83
C PHE A 445 -5.03 -5.91 -16.50
N LEU A 446 -5.07 -5.68 -17.82
CA LEU A 446 -3.95 -5.10 -18.57
C LEU A 446 -3.68 -3.64 -18.13
N ASP A 447 -4.74 -2.86 -17.90
CA ASP A 447 -4.62 -1.49 -17.39
C ASP A 447 -4.13 -1.48 -15.92
N GLY A 448 -4.61 -2.40 -15.08
CA GLY A 448 -4.11 -2.58 -13.72
C GLY A 448 -2.62 -2.91 -13.69
N PHE A 449 -2.19 -3.85 -14.51
CA PHE A 449 -0.76 -4.22 -14.63
C PHE A 449 0.09 -3.05 -15.14
N ARG A 450 -0.40 -2.32 -16.17
CA ARG A 450 0.26 -1.09 -16.65
C ARG A 450 0.44 -0.06 -15.55
N GLY A 451 -0.61 0.18 -14.76
CA GLY A 451 -0.61 1.19 -13.69
C GLY A 451 0.24 0.80 -12.49
N THR A 452 0.29 -0.50 -12.15
CA THR A 452 0.91 -1.00 -10.91
C THR A 452 2.32 -1.54 -11.15
N VAL A 453 2.60 -2.19 -12.28
CA VAL A 453 3.94 -2.74 -12.54
C VAL A 453 4.77 -1.78 -13.38
N PHE A 454 4.34 -1.44 -14.58
CA PHE A 454 5.16 -0.60 -15.48
C PHE A 454 5.31 0.83 -14.94
N ARG A 455 4.19 1.49 -14.60
CA ARG A 455 4.20 2.89 -14.15
C ARG A 455 4.92 3.06 -12.80
N GLN A 456 4.70 2.18 -11.84
CA GLN A 456 5.35 2.30 -10.53
C GLN A 456 6.85 1.99 -10.63
N THR A 457 7.28 1.12 -11.54
CA THR A 457 8.70 0.92 -11.79
C THR A 457 9.34 2.11 -12.50
N GLN A 458 8.64 2.77 -13.42
CA GLN A 458 9.09 4.06 -13.98
C GLN A 458 9.31 5.09 -12.88
N PHE A 459 8.39 5.19 -11.92
CA PHE A 459 8.53 6.09 -10.77
C PHE A 459 9.71 5.70 -9.87
N ALA A 460 9.87 4.40 -9.60
CA ALA A 460 11.00 3.90 -8.83
C ALA A 460 12.33 4.27 -9.51
N GLU A 461 12.44 4.08 -10.80
CA GLU A 461 13.65 4.41 -11.55
C GLU A 461 13.95 5.92 -11.54
N PHE A 462 12.92 6.76 -11.71
CA PHE A 462 13.06 8.21 -11.57
C PHE A 462 13.53 8.58 -10.15
N GLU A 463 12.89 8.03 -9.12
CA GLU A 463 13.25 8.28 -7.73
C GLU A 463 14.71 7.90 -7.44
N HIS A 464 15.14 6.74 -7.93
CA HIS A 464 16.53 6.30 -7.74
C HIS A 464 17.52 7.22 -8.45
N ALA A 465 17.21 7.63 -9.69
CA ALA A 465 18.07 8.52 -10.46
C ALA A 465 18.28 9.88 -9.79
N ILE A 466 17.22 10.49 -9.23
CA ILE A 466 17.32 11.78 -8.54
C ILE A 466 18.10 11.68 -7.22
N HIS A 467 17.96 10.57 -6.47
CA HIS A 467 18.77 10.35 -5.26
C HIS A 467 20.25 10.15 -5.59
N GLN A 468 20.56 9.38 -6.64
CA GLN A 468 21.93 9.19 -7.10
C GLN A 468 22.56 10.50 -7.60
N ALA A 469 21.82 11.31 -8.37
CA ALA A 469 22.30 12.60 -8.85
C ALA A 469 22.66 13.51 -7.68
N ASP A 470 21.81 13.64 -6.66
CA ASP A 470 22.12 14.42 -5.47
C ASP A 470 23.32 13.89 -4.69
N GLN A 471 23.46 12.56 -4.54
CA GLN A 471 24.63 11.94 -3.89
C GLN A 471 25.92 12.24 -4.65
N ASN A 472 25.87 12.32 -5.98
CA ASN A 472 26.99 12.69 -6.85
C ASN A 472 27.28 14.20 -6.88
N GLY A 473 26.48 15.00 -6.18
CA GLY A 473 26.65 16.46 -6.09
C GLY A 473 26.00 17.23 -7.23
N GLU A 474 25.16 16.58 -8.04
CA GLU A 474 24.37 17.26 -9.07
C GLU A 474 23.23 18.08 -8.46
N VAL A 475 22.81 19.10 -9.16
CA VAL A 475 21.71 19.98 -8.70
C VAL A 475 20.41 19.57 -9.39
N LEU A 476 19.42 19.16 -8.63
CA LEU A 476 18.09 18.78 -9.12
C LEU A 476 17.29 20.05 -9.47
N THR A 477 17.61 20.66 -10.62
CA THR A 477 16.83 21.80 -11.17
C THR A 477 15.54 21.30 -11.79
N SER A 478 14.57 22.18 -12.03
CA SER A 478 13.35 21.82 -12.78
C SER A 478 13.68 21.28 -14.17
N GLU A 479 14.65 21.89 -14.86
CA GLU A 479 15.10 21.42 -16.17
C GLU A 479 15.67 19.98 -16.11
N PHE A 480 16.51 19.68 -15.11
CA PHE A 480 17.04 18.33 -14.90
C PHE A 480 15.90 17.32 -14.68
N LEU A 481 14.96 17.64 -13.78
CA LEU A 481 13.84 16.75 -13.44
C LEU A 481 12.90 16.56 -14.64
N ASN A 482 12.58 17.61 -15.36
CA ASN A 482 11.74 17.58 -16.57
C ASN A 482 12.35 16.68 -17.63
N ASN A 483 13.63 16.87 -17.95
CA ASN A 483 14.32 16.07 -18.98
C ASN A 483 14.39 14.60 -18.59
N LEU A 484 14.81 14.31 -17.36
CA LEU A 484 14.88 12.93 -16.85
C LEU A 484 13.53 12.23 -16.90
N TYR A 485 12.46 12.91 -16.45
CA TYR A 485 11.12 12.32 -16.45
C TYR A 485 10.59 12.10 -17.87
N ALA A 486 10.78 13.06 -18.77
CA ALA A 486 10.38 12.93 -20.17
C ALA A 486 11.10 11.79 -20.89
N ASP A 487 12.41 11.63 -20.65
CA ASP A 487 13.20 10.55 -21.23
C ASP A 487 12.73 9.18 -20.75
N LEU A 488 12.54 9.00 -19.44
CA LEU A 488 11.98 7.77 -18.88
C LEU A 488 10.57 7.49 -19.39
N ASN A 489 9.70 8.50 -19.46
CA ASN A 489 8.36 8.31 -20.00
C ASN A 489 8.38 7.84 -21.47
N GLN A 490 9.24 8.43 -22.29
CA GLN A 490 9.42 7.99 -23.69
C GLN A 490 9.91 6.54 -23.77
N GLU A 491 10.87 6.15 -22.93
CA GLU A 491 11.37 4.76 -22.88
C GLU A 491 10.28 3.78 -22.49
N TYR A 492 9.53 4.10 -21.42
CA TYR A 492 8.49 3.21 -20.90
C TYR A 492 7.28 3.08 -21.82
N TYR A 493 6.76 4.20 -22.33
CA TYR A 493 5.53 4.21 -23.14
C TYR A 493 5.77 4.11 -24.64
N GLY A 494 7.00 4.32 -25.11
CA GLY A 494 7.29 4.35 -26.56
C GLY A 494 6.67 5.55 -27.28
N LEU A 495 6.16 6.53 -26.54
CA LEU A 495 5.55 7.76 -27.07
C LEU A 495 6.58 8.89 -27.03
N SER A 496 6.79 9.57 -28.19
CA SER A 496 7.78 10.64 -28.33
C SER A 496 7.52 11.78 -27.34
N LYS A 497 8.55 12.24 -26.64
CA LYS A 497 8.47 13.38 -25.72
C LYS A 497 8.20 14.70 -26.45
N GLU A 498 8.62 14.83 -27.71
CA GLU A 498 8.34 15.98 -28.56
C GLU A 498 6.85 16.11 -28.85
N ASP A 499 6.16 14.98 -29.00
CA ASP A 499 4.72 14.90 -29.24
C ASP A 499 3.88 14.95 -27.94
N ASN A 500 4.53 14.80 -26.80
CA ASN A 500 3.92 14.79 -25.47
C ASN A 500 4.68 15.73 -24.51
N PRO A 501 4.87 17.01 -24.85
CA PRO A 501 5.77 17.89 -24.10
C PRO A 501 5.31 18.15 -22.67
N GLN A 502 4.02 18.03 -22.36
CA GLN A 502 3.50 18.28 -21.02
C GLN A 502 3.87 17.19 -20.01
N ILE A 503 4.13 15.94 -20.46
CA ILE A 503 4.42 14.84 -19.55
C ILE A 503 5.69 15.07 -18.72
N GLN A 504 6.60 15.89 -19.18
CA GLN A 504 7.81 16.27 -18.46
C GLN A 504 7.54 16.86 -17.06
N TYR A 505 6.34 17.39 -16.82
CA TYR A 505 5.94 17.99 -15.54
C TYR A 505 5.25 17.02 -14.59
N GLU A 506 5.03 15.75 -14.99
CA GLU A 506 4.24 14.81 -14.18
C GLU A 506 4.88 14.50 -12.81
N TRP A 507 6.21 14.47 -12.71
CA TRP A 507 6.90 14.27 -11.45
C TRP A 507 6.46 15.26 -10.37
N ALA A 508 6.08 16.47 -10.75
CA ALA A 508 5.69 17.54 -9.81
C ALA A 508 4.39 17.25 -9.05
N ARG A 509 3.51 16.36 -9.59
CA ARG A 509 2.23 16.01 -8.99
C ARG A 509 2.22 14.70 -8.21
N ILE A 510 3.36 14.02 -8.10
CA ILE A 510 3.43 12.67 -7.51
C ILE A 510 3.89 12.76 -6.06
N PRO A 511 2.98 12.62 -5.08
CA PRO A 511 3.33 12.73 -3.66
C PRO A 511 4.26 11.61 -3.20
N HIS A 512 4.25 10.47 -3.87
CA HIS A 512 5.07 9.30 -3.52
C HIS A 512 6.58 9.57 -3.58
N PHE A 513 7.05 10.53 -4.37
CA PHE A 513 8.47 10.90 -4.39
C PHE A 513 8.96 11.55 -3.07
N TYR A 514 8.02 11.84 -2.16
CA TYR A 514 8.33 12.30 -0.80
C TYR A 514 8.35 11.16 0.24
N TYR A 515 8.04 9.89 -0.15
CA TYR A 515 7.89 8.74 0.75
C TYR A 515 9.12 7.81 0.79
N ASN A 516 10.26 8.22 0.28
CA ASN A 516 11.56 7.54 0.39
C ASN A 516 11.55 6.07 -0.04
N TYR A 517 11.62 5.82 -1.33
CA TYR A 517 11.65 4.47 -1.93
C TYR A 517 10.46 3.58 -1.56
N TYR A 518 9.27 4.16 -1.65
CA TYR A 518 8.05 3.42 -1.34
C TYR A 518 7.48 2.68 -2.56
N VAL A 519 7.50 3.30 -3.75
CA VAL A 519 6.69 2.87 -4.91
C VAL A 519 7.09 1.53 -5.52
N TYR A 520 8.33 1.09 -5.37
CA TYR A 520 8.79 -0.21 -5.90
C TYR A 520 7.99 -1.38 -5.30
N GLN A 521 7.45 -1.23 -4.09
CA GLN A 521 6.69 -2.24 -3.39
C GLN A 521 5.37 -2.59 -4.10
N TYR A 522 4.77 -1.63 -4.79
CA TYR A 522 3.60 -1.89 -5.64
C TYR A 522 3.92 -2.90 -6.74
N SER A 523 5.02 -2.66 -7.47
CA SER A 523 5.42 -3.52 -8.59
C SER A 523 5.87 -4.90 -8.14
N THR A 524 6.72 -4.97 -7.11
CA THR A 524 7.20 -6.26 -6.57
C THR A 524 6.06 -7.06 -5.94
N GLY A 525 5.16 -6.38 -5.22
CA GLY A 525 4.00 -7.00 -4.58
C GLY A 525 3.02 -7.57 -5.61
N PHE A 526 2.69 -6.78 -6.65
CA PHE A 526 1.79 -7.24 -7.73
C PHE A 526 2.38 -8.43 -8.50
N ALA A 527 3.68 -8.37 -8.85
CA ALA A 527 4.34 -9.47 -9.55
C ALA A 527 4.38 -10.76 -8.70
N ALA A 528 4.69 -10.65 -7.40
CA ALA A 528 4.67 -11.79 -6.49
C ALA A 528 3.25 -12.37 -6.34
N ALA A 529 2.23 -11.51 -6.23
CA ALA A 529 0.84 -11.92 -6.16
C ALA A 529 0.36 -12.63 -7.44
N SER A 530 0.74 -12.11 -8.62
CA SER A 530 0.43 -12.74 -9.90
C SER A 530 1.05 -14.14 -10.02
N ALA A 531 2.33 -14.28 -9.62
CA ALA A 531 3.01 -15.58 -9.61
C ALA A 531 2.39 -16.57 -8.60
N LEU A 532 1.98 -16.09 -7.41
CA LEU A 532 1.29 -16.91 -6.42
C LEU A 532 -0.09 -17.36 -6.91
N ALA A 533 -0.88 -16.44 -7.48
CA ALA A 533 -2.21 -16.77 -8.00
C ALA A 533 -2.15 -17.83 -9.11
N GLU A 534 -1.18 -17.75 -10.02
CA GLU A 534 -0.96 -18.77 -11.05
C GLU A 534 -0.70 -20.16 -10.43
N LYS A 535 0.16 -20.23 -9.39
CA LYS A 535 0.44 -21.45 -8.65
C LYS A 535 -0.79 -21.97 -7.87
N ILE A 536 -1.58 -21.08 -7.29
CA ILE A 536 -2.80 -21.45 -6.54
C ILE A 536 -3.85 -22.02 -7.48
N VAL A 537 -4.09 -21.40 -8.62
CA VAL A 537 -5.16 -21.81 -9.54
C VAL A 537 -4.77 -23.01 -10.37
N HIS A 538 -3.55 -23.03 -10.91
CA HIS A 538 -3.10 -24.03 -11.88
C HIS A 538 -2.09 -25.04 -11.32
N GLY A 539 -1.53 -24.79 -10.14
CA GLY A 539 -0.54 -25.64 -9.50
C GLY A 539 -1.13 -26.75 -8.63
N SER A 540 -0.34 -27.22 -7.69
CA SER A 540 -0.63 -28.36 -6.82
C SER A 540 -1.32 -27.95 -5.50
N GLN A 541 -1.77 -28.95 -4.72
CA GLN A 541 -2.22 -28.69 -3.34
C GLN A 541 -1.08 -28.15 -2.46
N GLU A 542 0.16 -28.59 -2.70
CA GLU A 542 1.33 -28.12 -1.97
C GLU A 542 1.55 -26.59 -2.17
N ASP A 543 1.28 -26.07 -3.37
CA ASP A 543 1.40 -24.62 -3.63
C ASP A 543 0.36 -23.83 -2.84
N ARG A 544 -0.87 -24.33 -2.72
CA ARG A 544 -1.92 -23.73 -1.88
C ARG A 544 -1.57 -23.79 -0.40
N ASP A 545 -1.07 -24.92 0.07
CA ASP A 545 -0.64 -25.10 1.46
C ASP A 545 0.50 -24.12 1.81
N ARG A 546 1.49 -23.91 0.92
CA ARG A 546 2.56 -22.93 1.09
C ARG A 546 2.04 -21.50 1.16
N TYR A 547 1.01 -21.18 0.36
CA TYR A 547 0.38 -19.85 0.43
C TYR A 547 -0.34 -19.65 1.78
N ILE A 548 -1.04 -20.66 2.28
CA ILE A 548 -1.66 -20.58 3.62
C ILE A 548 -0.60 -20.43 4.72
N GLU A 549 0.55 -21.10 4.61
CA GLU A 549 1.67 -20.92 5.56
C GLU A 549 2.26 -19.51 5.49
N TYR A 550 2.29 -18.86 4.32
CA TYR A 550 2.63 -17.44 4.18
C TYR A 550 1.66 -16.56 4.98
N LEU A 551 0.35 -16.76 4.86
CA LEU A 551 -0.65 -15.99 5.59
C LEU A 551 -0.55 -16.16 7.12
N LYS A 552 -0.04 -17.29 7.60
CA LYS A 552 0.17 -17.60 9.02
C LYS A 552 1.47 -17.01 9.59
N ALA A 553 2.40 -16.62 8.75
CA ALA A 553 3.77 -16.35 9.19
C ALA A 553 3.91 -15.05 10.00
N GLY A 554 3.10 -14.03 9.72
CA GLY A 554 3.22 -12.73 10.38
C GLY A 554 4.63 -12.14 10.27
N LYS A 555 5.17 -11.65 11.38
CA LYS A 555 6.54 -11.15 11.53
C LYS A 555 7.52 -12.17 12.13
N SER A 556 7.20 -13.48 12.08
CA SER A 556 8.02 -14.53 12.71
C SER A 556 9.35 -14.83 12.00
N ASP A 557 9.53 -14.30 10.80
CA ASP A 557 10.76 -14.40 9.99
C ASP A 557 10.92 -13.16 9.12
N TYR A 558 12.04 -13.02 8.44
CA TYR A 558 12.27 -11.94 7.47
C TYR A 558 11.33 -12.08 6.27
N PRO A 559 10.82 -10.97 5.72
CA PRO A 559 9.83 -10.99 4.63
C PRO A 559 10.24 -11.86 3.43
N LEU A 560 11.49 -11.79 3.00
CA LEU A 560 11.97 -12.58 1.88
C LEU A 560 12.04 -14.08 2.18
N ASN A 561 12.32 -14.47 3.43
CA ASN A 561 12.29 -15.87 3.85
C ASN A 561 10.86 -16.41 3.85
N ILE A 562 9.91 -15.61 4.30
CA ILE A 562 8.49 -15.94 4.26
C ILE A 562 8.05 -16.18 2.81
N MET A 563 8.43 -15.30 1.89
CA MET A 563 8.10 -15.44 0.47
C MET A 563 8.79 -16.65 -0.18
N ARG A 564 10.04 -16.97 0.18
CA ARG A 564 10.69 -18.21 -0.30
C ARG A 564 9.94 -19.46 0.14
N LYS A 565 9.45 -19.49 1.39
CA LYS A 565 8.62 -20.59 1.89
C LYS A 565 7.29 -20.69 1.14
N ALA A 566 6.71 -19.56 0.74
CA ALA A 566 5.54 -19.49 -0.14
C ALA A 566 5.82 -19.93 -1.59
N GLY A 567 7.08 -20.15 -1.95
CA GLY A 567 7.49 -20.57 -3.29
C GLY A 567 7.84 -19.44 -4.25
N VAL A 568 8.09 -18.23 -3.72
CA VAL A 568 8.50 -17.05 -4.49
C VAL A 568 9.80 -16.49 -3.90
N ASP A 569 10.90 -16.60 -4.64
CA ASP A 569 12.19 -16.00 -4.26
C ASP A 569 12.31 -14.61 -4.87
N MET A 570 12.01 -13.57 -4.07
CA MET A 570 12.00 -12.18 -4.54
C MET A 570 13.40 -11.60 -4.79
N GLU A 571 14.47 -12.29 -4.42
CA GLU A 571 15.84 -11.90 -4.79
C GLU A 571 16.23 -12.37 -6.20
N LYS A 572 15.34 -13.08 -6.91
CA LYS A 572 15.52 -13.53 -8.30
C LYS A 572 14.50 -12.89 -9.21
N GLU A 573 14.79 -12.88 -10.51
CA GLU A 573 13.86 -12.36 -11.52
C GLU A 573 12.71 -13.34 -11.88
N ASP A 574 12.74 -14.58 -11.40
CA ASP A 574 11.81 -15.63 -11.84
C ASP A 574 10.34 -15.24 -11.65
N TYR A 575 9.96 -14.72 -10.46
CA TYR A 575 8.59 -14.31 -10.19
C TYR A 575 8.12 -13.11 -11.01
N LEU A 576 9.06 -12.22 -11.38
CA LEU A 576 8.80 -11.10 -12.29
C LEU A 576 8.54 -11.62 -13.71
N ASN A 577 9.37 -12.53 -14.19
CA ASN A 577 9.18 -13.17 -15.50
C ASN A 577 7.88 -13.99 -15.54
N ASP A 578 7.50 -14.67 -14.46
CA ASP A 578 6.22 -15.38 -14.35
C ASP A 578 5.04 -14.40 -14.47
N ALA A 579 5.08 -13.24 -13.79
CA ALA A 579 4.05 -12.22 -13.90
C ALA A 579 3.95 -11.64 -15.33
N PHE A 580 5.08 -11.41 -16.01
CA PHE A 580 5.09 -10.98 -17.40
C PHE A 580 4.59 -12.06 -18.36
N THR A 581 4.81 -13.33 -18.07
CA THR A 581 4.22 -14.45 -18.83
C THR A 581 2.70 -14.44 -18.74
N VAL A 582 2.15 -14.17 -17.56
CA VAL A 582 0.69 -13.99 -17.36
C VAL A 582 0.19 -12.78 -18.16
N PHE A 583 0.89 -11.66 -18.08
CA PHE A 583 0.54 -10.45 -18.84
C PHE A 583 0.53 -10.71 -20.35
N GLU A 584 1.57 -11.34 -20.88
CA GLU A 584 1.69 -11.66 -22.30
C GLU A 584 0.56 -12.58 -22.78
N ARG A 585 0.29 -13.67 -22.04
CA ARG A 585 -0.82 -14.59 -22.33
C ARG A 585 -2.16 -13.87 -22.41
N ARG A 586 -2.44 -12.97 -21.48
CA ARG A 586 -3.69 -12.19 -21.46
C ARG A 586 -3.71 -11.11 -22.57
N LEU A 587 -2.57 -10.56 -22.91
CA LEU A 587 -2.44 -9.63 -24.04
C LEU A 587 -2.70 -10.33 -25.37
N ASP A 588 -2.20 -11.57 -25.56
CA ASP A 588 -2.48 -12.40 -26.73
C ASP A 588 -3.97 -12.70 -26.88
N GLU A 589 -4.62 -13.05 -25.78
CA GLU A 589 -6.07 -13.30 -25.76
C GLU A 589 -6.87 -12.01 -26.04
N PHE A 590 -6.44 -10.89 -25.48
CA PHE A 590 -7.04 -9.58 -25.73
C PHE A 590 -6.94 -9.18 -27.20
N GLU A 591 -5.77 -9.37 -27.83
CA GLU A 591 -5.56 -9.10 -29.25
C GLU A 591 -6.46 -9.97 -30.14
N ALA A 592 -6.59 -11.25 -29.84
CA ALA A 592 -7.48 -12.16 -30.55
C ALA A 592 -8.96 -11.73 -30.44
N LEU A 593 -9.38 -11.21 -29.27
CA LEU A 593 -10.74 -10.66 -29.09
C LEU A 593 -10.95 -9.36 -29.87
N VAL A 594 -9.95 -8.48 -29.92
CA VAL A 594 -10.00 -7.26 -30.73
C VAL A 594 -10.28 -7.59 -32.20
N GLU A 595 -9.58 -8.58 -32.77
CA GLU A 595 -9.81 -9.05 -34.14
C GLU A 595 -11.20 -9.68 -34.31
N LYS A 596 -11.61 -10.55 -33.37
CA LYS A 596 -12.91 -11.24 -33.42
C LYS A 596 -14.09 -10.28 -33.34
N LEU A 597 -13.99 -9.24 -32.53
CA LEU A 597 -15.02 -8.22 -32.32
C LEU A 597 -14.99 -7.12 -33.40
N GLY A 598 -13.97 -7.12 -34.27
CA GLY A 598 -13.79 -6.11 -35.32
C GLY A 598 -13.56 -4.70 -34.76
N LEU A 599 -12.80 -4.61 -33.66
CA LEU A 599 -12.51 -3.35 -32.97
C LEU A 599 -11.24 -2.65 -33.49
N ALA A 600 -10.48 -3.28 -34.39
CA ALA A 600 -9.24 -2.75 -34.96
C ALA A 600 -9.21 -2.81 -36.48
#